data_156b6b95a9075af9d46b0a895bf140c1
#
_entry.id   156b6b95a9075af9d46b0a895bf140c1
#
_cell.length_a   1.000
_cell.length_b   1.000
_cell.length_c   1.000
_cell.angle_alpha   90.00
_cell.angle_beta   90.00
_cell.angle_gamma   90.00
#
_symmetry.space_group_name_H-M   'P 1'
#
loop_
_entity.id
_entity.type
_entity.pdbx_description
1 polymer ?
#
loop_
_entity_poly.entity_id
_entity_poly.type
_entity_poly.pdbx_seq_one_letter_code
_entity_poly.pdbx_strand_id
1 'polypeptide(L)'
;MSKKTTVKRARSKQRRLSPDDRRQEFVAKATEFFAEEGFSGGTRALARRLGVTQPLLYRYFPSKDDLVKEVYRTVYLEPFGDGWEKLLTDRTRPLPERLKEFYEAYTGVIFSRKWLRIYFYSGLKGLEINRSYVGIVGDKILTRIIRECRHEAGLPAQSKPAAAELEMAWVFHSGIFYYGVRKFIYEAPVLESKEQMISDAVDAFIAGFASVFGAKEEARKAPVKVLV
;
A
#
# COMPACT_ATOMS: atom_id res chain seq x y z
N MET A 1 -7.37 -51.25 -47.67
CA MET A 1 -7.75 -49.83 -47.93
C MET A 1 -8.04 -49.17 -46.60
N SER A 2 -7.09 -48.43 -46.07
CA SER A 2 -7.19 -47.79 -44.75
C SER A 2 -7.48 -46.33 -44.91
N LYS A 3 -8.65 -45.83 -44.46
CA LYS A 3 -9.06 -44.42 -44.51
C LYS A 3 -8.40 -43.64 -43.37
N LYS A 4 -7.46 -42.76 -43.72
CA LYS A 4 -6.93 -41.75 -42.77
C LYS A 4 -7.96 -40.67 -42.51
N THR A 5 -8.54 -40.66 -41.32
CA THR A 5 -9.41 -39.58 -40.85
C THR A 5 -8.56 -38.41 -40.37
N THR A 6 -8.53 -37.33 -41.13
CA THR A 6 -7.82 -36.08 -40.78
C THR A 6 -8.69 -35.27 -39.82
N VAL A 7 -8.33 -35.24 -38.54
CA VAL A 7 -8.98 -34.41 -37.54
C VAL A 7 -8.52 -32.96 -37.74
N LYS A 8 -9.38 -32.11 -38.28
CA LYS A 8 -9.21 -30.66 -38.32
C LYS A 8 -9.29 -30.11 -36.90
N ARG A 9 -8.15 -29.73 -36.32
CA ARG A 9 -8.08 -28.92 -35.07
C ARG A 9 -8.72 -27.55 -35.34
N ALA A 10 -9.90 -27.31 -34.77
CA ALA A 10 -10.57 -26.02 -34.76
C ALA A 10 -9.67 -25.02 -34.01
N ARG A 11 -9.10 -24.04 -34.72
CA ARG A 11 -8.48 -22.85 -34.13
C ARG A 11 -9.61 -22.07 -33.45
N SER A 12 -9.64 -22.06 -32.11
CA SER A 12 -10.51 -21.16 -31.37
C SER A 12 -10.19 -19.71 -31.80
N LYS A 13 -11.18 -19.01 -32.32
CA LYS A 13 -11.09 -17.58 -32.61
C LYS A 13 -10.86 -16.86 -31.26
N GLN A 14 -9.62 -16.53 -30.96
CA GLN A 14 -9.29 -15.70 -29.82
C GLN A 14 -10.07 -14.37 -29.95
N ARG A 15 -11.03 -14.15 -29.06
CA ARG A 15 -11.89 -12.95 -29.05
C ARG A 15 -10.99 -11.72 -29.03
N ARG A 16 -11.13 -10.84 -30.00
CA ARG A 16 -10.38 -9.60 -30.05
C ARG A 16 -10.73 -8.77 -28.82
N LEU A 17 -9.76 -8.52 -27.93
CA LEU A 17 -9.96 -7.67 -26.77
C LEU A 17 -10.34 -6.24 -27.21
N SER A 18 -11.16 -5.56 -26.43
CA SER A 18 -11.39 -4.14 -26.60
C SER A 18 -10.09 -3.35 -26.41
N PRO A 19 -9.97 -2.10 -26.88
CA PRO A 19 -8.81 -1.26 -26.60
C PRO A 19 -8.54 -1.10 -25.11
N ASP A 20 -9.58 -0.95 -24.29
CA ASP A 20 -9.48 -0.80 -22.83
C ASP A 20 -9.04 -2.09 -22.16
N ASP A 21 -9.62 -3.24 -22.50
CA ASP A 21 -9.18 -4.55 -21.99
C ASP A 21 -7.71 -4.80 -22.35
N ARG A 22 -7.29 -4.41 -23.56
CA ARG A 22 -5.91 -4.53 -23.99
C ARG A 22 -4.97 -3.63 -23.21
N ARG A 23 -5.40 -2.40 -22.89
CA ARG A 23 -4.66 -1.47 -22.05
C ARG A 23 -4.46 -2.05 -20.65
N GLN A 24 -5.53 -2.60 -20.05
CA GLN A 24 -5.48 -3.25 -18.73
C GLN A 24 -4.57 -4.49 -18.73
N GLU A 25 -4.62 -5.32 -19.78
CA GLU A 25 -3.70 -6.46 -19.95
C GLU A 25 -2.23 -5.99 -19.97
N PHE A 26 -1.94 -4.89 -20.66
CA PHE A 26 -0.59 -4.34 -20.70
C PHE A 26 -0.13 -3.83 -19.33
N VAL A 27 -1.00 -3.15 -18.58
CA VAL A 27 -0.71 -2.69 -17.23
C VAL A 27 -0.44 -3.88 -16.30
N ALA A 28 -1.29 -4.91 -16.33
CA ALA A 28 -1.12 -6.09 -15.48
C ALA A 28 0.23 -6.80 -15.76
N LYS A 29 0.57 -7.04 -17.03
CA LYS A 29 1.83 -7.67 -17.41
C LYS A 29 3.06 -6.77 -17.15
N ALA A 30 2.90 -5.45 -17.30
CA ALA A 30 3.97 -4.50 -16.96
C ALA A 30 4.21 -4.48 -15.45
N THR A 31 3.15 -4.60 -14.64
CA THR A 31 3.25 -4.73 -13.19
C THR A 31 4.09 -5.96 -12.81
N GLU A 32 3.85 -7.09 -13.44
CA GLU A 32 4.65 -8.31 -13.24
C GLU A 32 6.12 -8.12 -13.66
N PHE A 33 6.32 -7.54 -14.83
CA PHE A 33 7.66 -7.25 -15.34
C PHE A 33 8.44 -6.33 -14.39
N PHE A 34 7.83 -5.23 -13.94
CA PHE A 34 8.50 -4.31 -13.01
C PHE A 34 8.72 -4.92 -11.62
N ALA A 35 7.86 -5.82 -11.18
CA ALA A 35 8.09 -6.56 -9.95
C ALA A 35 9.27 -7.55 -10.05
N GLU A 36 9.51 -8.13 -11.22
CA GLU A 36 10.60 -9.08 -11.46
C GLU A 36 11.93 -8.37 -11.78
N GLU A 37 11.93 -7.43 -12.72
CA GLU A 37 13.13 -6.83 -13.31
C GLU A 37 13.44 -5.43 -12.76
N GLY A 38 12.50 -4.83 -12.00
CA GLY A 38 12.58 -3.43 -11.61
C GLY A 38 12.35 -2.46 -12.78
N PHE A 39 12.49 -1.17 -12.50
CA PHE A 39 12.23 -0.11 -13.47
C PHE A 39 13.40 0.19 -14.42
N SER A 40 14.52 -0.52 -14.29
CA SER A 40 15.67 -0.35 -15.19
C SER A 40 15.48 -1.04 -16.55
N GLY A 41 14.58 -2.02 -16.64
CA GLY A 41 14.29 -2.76 -17.87
C GLY A 41 13.84 -1.84 -19.01
N GLY A 42 14.42 -2.05 -20.20
CA GLY A 42 14.09 -1.28 -21.39
C GLY A 42 12.70 -1.62 -21.93
N THR A 43 12.04 -0.65 -22.58
CA THR A 43 10.72 -0.83 -23.21
C THR A 43 10.71 -1.91 -24.29
N ARG A 44 11.85 -2.22 -24.88
CA ARG A 44 11.99 -3.34 -25.85
C ARG A 44 11.86 -4.70 -25.14
N ALA A 45 12.47 -4.86 -23.97
CA ALA A 45 12.33 -6.07 -23.15
C ALA A 45 10.89 -6.25 -22.67
N LEU A 46 10.28 -5.15 -22.20
CA LEU A 46 8.88 -5.12 -21.83
C LEU A 46 7.95 -5.50 -22.98
N ALA A 47 8.10 -4.90 -24.16
CA ALA A 47 7.28 -5.24 -25.34
C ALA A 47 7.40 -6.73 -25.70
N ARG A 48 8.60 -7.30 -25.60
CA ARG A 48 8.83 -8.74 -25.80
C ARG A 48 8.06 -9.58 -24.77
N ARG A 49 8.10 -9.18 -23.50
CA ARG A 49 7.37 -9.86 -22.42
C ARG A 49 5.85 -9.79 -22.61
N LEU A 50 5.37 -8.66 -23.12
CA LEU A 50 3.96 -8.46 -23.49
C LEU A 50 3.53 -9.25 -24.74
N GLY A 51 4.47 -9.79 -25.50
CA GLY A 51 4.19 -10.45 -26.79
C GLY A 51 3.75 -9.50 -27.89
N VAL A 52 4.21 -8.25 -27.85
CA VAL A 52 3.84 -7.19 -28.80
C VAL A 52 5.07 -6.48 -29.38
N THR A 53 4.85 -5.71 -30.42
CA THR A 53 5.89 -4.81 -30.95
C THR A 53 5.99 -3.55 -30.10
N GLN A 54 7.20 -2.99 -30.00
CA GLN A 54 7.40 -1.73 -29.26
C GLN A 54 6.54 -0.56 -29.80
N PRO A 55 6.33 -0.37 -31.12
CA PRO A 55 5.38 0.62 -31.62
C PRO A 55 3.95 0.40 -31.17
N LEU A 56 3.49 -0.85 -31.02
CA LEU A 56 2.16 -1.13 -30.51
C LEU A 56 2.05 -0.75 -29.03
N LEU A 57 3.06 -1.00 -28.21
CA LEU A 57 3.09 -0.55 -26.82
C LEU A 57 2.96 0.98 -26.72
N TYR A 58 3.72 1.72 -27.54
CA TYR A 58 3.69 3.19 -27.54
C TYR A 58 2.38 3.80 -28.05
N ARG A 59 1.56 3.06 -28.79
CA ARG A 59 0.19 3.49 -29.11
C ARG A 59 -0.73 3.58 -27.90
N TYR A 60 -0.49 2.75 -26.87
CA TYR A 60 -1.28 2.73 -25.62
C TYR A 60 -0.65 3.61 -24.54
N PHE A 61 0.66 3.69 -24.51
CA PHE A 61 1.45 4.44 -23.52
C PHE A 61 2.55 5.22 -24.26
N PRO A 62 2.34 6.53 -24.50
CA PRO A 62 3.27 7.36 -25.30
C PRO A 62 4.71 7.34 -24.79
N SER A 63 4.90 7.11 -23.49
CA SER A 63 6.22 6.96 -22.87
C SER A 63 6.24 5.80 -21.88
N LYS A 64 7.45 5.40 -21.45
CA LYS A 64 7.62 4.46 -20.34
C LYS A 64 7.04 5.03 -19.04
N ASP A 65 7.19 6.33 -18.82
CA ASP A 65 6.71 7.02 -17.63
C ASP A 65 5.19 7.00 -17.55
N ASP A 66 4.47 7.10 -18.69
CA ASP A 66 3.00 6.98 -18.70
C ASP A 66 2.55 5.57 -18.30
N LEU A 67 3.28 4.54 -18.75
CA LEU A 67 3.00 3.18 -18.30
C LEU A 67 3.32 2.98 -16.82
N VAL A 68 4.42 3.54 -16.33
CA VAL A 68 4.79 3.50 -14.89
C VAL A 68 3.75 4.21 -14.04
N LYS A 69 3.25 5.37 -14.47
CA LYS A 69 2.15 6.08 -13.80
C LYS A 69 0.88 5.24 -13.72
N GLU A 70 0.56 4.52 -14.80
CA GLU A 70 -0.63 3.67 -14.82
C GLU A 70 -0.48 2.44 -13.91
N VAL A 71 0.70 1.81 -13.90
CA VAL A 71 1.02 0.74 -12.94
C VAL A 71 0.90 1.25 -11.51
N TYR A 72 1.42 2.46 -11.23
CA TYR A 72 1.29 3.08 -9.91
C TYR A 72 -0.18 3.31 -9.52
N ARG A 73 -0.98 3.88 -10.42
CA ARG A 73 -2.41 4.10 -10.19
C ARG A 73 -3.11 2.80 -9.79
N THR A 74 -2.87 1.73 -10.55
CA THR A 74 -3.51 0.42 -10.32
C THR A 74 -3.01 -0.26 -9.04
N VAL A 75 -1.72 -0.17 -8.74
CA VAL A 75 -1.11 -0.91 -7.61
C VAL A 75 -1.27 -0.15 -6.29
N TYR A 76 -1.21 1.18 -6.32
CA TYR A 76 -1.15 1.99 -5.10
C TYR A 76 -2.37 2.86 -4.86
N LEU A 77 -3.02 3.43 -5.90
CA LEU A 77 -4.11 4.37 -5.69
C LEU A 77 -5.49 3.71 -5.71
N GLU A 78 -5.74 2.80 -6.64
CA GLU A 78 -7.05 2.14 -6.75
C GLU A 78 -7.47 1.36 -5.50
N PRO A 79 -6.54 0.68 -4.78
CA PRO A 79 -6.89 0.02 -3.53
C PRO A 79 -7.23 0.98 -2.38
N PHE A 80 -6.85 2.28 -2.49
CA PHE A 80 -7.20 3.32 -1.50
C PHE A 80 -8.61 3.88 -1.79
N GLY A 81 -9.64 3.06 -1.63
CA GLY A 81 -11.02 3.53 -1.74
C GLY A 81 -11.48 4.30 -0.49
N ASP A 82 -12.60 5.04 -0.63
CA ASP A 82 -13.24 5.82 0.46
C ASP A 82 -13.66 4.99 1.67
N GLY A 83 -13.72 3.67 1.53
CA GLY A 83 -14.12 2.73 2.59
C GLY A 83 -13.20 2.76 3.81
N TRP A 84 -11.90 2.96 3.60
CA TRP A 84 -10.92 2.98 4.72
C TRP A 84 -11.05 4.21 5.62
N GLU A 85 -11.34 5.39 5.03
CA GLU A 85 -11.59 6.58 5.82
C GLU A 85 -12.86 6.43 6.67
N LYS A 86 -13.93 5.88 6.10
CA LYS A 86 -15.18 5.61 6.82
C LYS A 86 -14.95 4.64 7.97
N LEU A 87 -14.20 3.55 7.73
CA LEU A 87 -13.86 2.59 8.77
C LEU A 87 -13.10 3.22 9.92
N LEU A 88 -12.06 4.01 9.63
CA LEU A 88 -11.25 4.67 10.67
C LEU A 88 -12.04 5.70 11.48
N THR A 89 -13.05 6.35 10.89
CA THR A 89 -13.84 7.42 11.52
C THR A 89 -15.14 6.96 12.14
N ASP A 90 -15.50 5.70 12.05
CA ASP A 90 -16.72 5.13 12.63
C ASP A 90 -16.61 5.02 14.16
N ARG A 91 -16.88 6.13 14.86
CA ARG A 91 -16.82 6.22 16.32
C ARG A 91 -17.96 5.49 17.04
N THR A 92 -18.84 4.81 16.32
CA THR A 92 -19.81 3.89 16.94
C THR A 92 -19.15 2.59 17.40
N ARG A 93 -17.91 2.34 16.97
CA ARG A 93 -17.11 1.16 17.29
C ARG A 93 -15.84 1.55 18.07
N PRO A 94 -15.31 0.68 18.95
CA PRO A 94 -14.06 0.91 19.65
C PRO A 94 -12.89 1.16 18.71
N LEU A 95 -12.00 2.09 19.06
CA LEU A 95 -10.83 2.41 18.23
C LEU A 95 -9.93 1.20 17.93
N PRO A 96 -9.62 0.30 18.90
CA PRO A 96 -8.81 -0.88 18.62
C PRO A 96 -9.40 -1.77 17.52
N GLU A 97 -10.70 -2.01 17.52
CA GLU A 97 -11.37 -2.82 16.50
C GLU A 97 -11.26 -2.19 15.11
N ARG A 98 -11.51 -0.88 15.01
CA ARG A 98 -11.40 -0.13 13.73
C ARG A 98 -9.99 -0.16 13.16
N LEU A 99 -8.97 0.01 14.00
CA LEU A 99 -7.58 -0.02 13.58
C LEU A 99 -7.14 -1.44 13.17
N LYS A 100 -7.54 -2.47 13.89
CA LYS A 100 -7.23 -3.87 13.56
C LYS A 100 -7.82 -4.21 12.19
N GLU A 101 -9.11 -3.96 11.98
CA GLU A 101 -9.79 -4.20 10.70
C GLU A 101 -9.16 -3.39 9.55
N PHE A 102 -8.83 -2.12 9.80
CA PHE A 102 -8.12 -1.29 8.83
C PHE A 102 -6.78 -1.92 8.41
N TYR A 103 -5.95 -2.32 9.38
CA TYR A 103 -4.63 -2.89 9.07
C TYR A 103 -4.72 -4.28 8.46
N GLU A 104 -5.73 -5.07 8.78
CA GLU A 104 -6.00 -6.34 8.10
C GLU A 104 -6.32 -6.12 6.61
N ALA A 105 -7.22 -5.19 6.30
CA ALA A 105 -7.57 -4.82 4.94
C ALA A 105 -6.37 -4.20 4.19
N TYR A 106 -5.67 -3.26 4.82
CA TYR A 106 -4.50 -2.60 4.28
C TYR A 106 -3.38 -3.58 3.94
N THR A 107 -3.03 -4.45 4.89
CA THR A 107 -2.00 -5.49 4.68
C THR A 107 -2.44 -6.55 3.68
N GLY A 108 -3.74 -6.80 3.54
CA GLY A 108 -4.29 -7.66 2.49
C GLY A 108 -3.93 -7.17 1.09
N VAL A 109 -3.80 -5.86 0.90
CA VAL A 109 -3.38 -5.24 -0.37
C VAL A 109 -1.87 -5.26 -0.54
N ILE A 110 -1.13 -4.79 0.47
CA ILE A 110 0.31 -4.52 0.32
C ILE A 110 1.20 -5.74 0.57
N PHE A 111 0.72 -6.76 1.28
CA PHE A 111 1.50 -7.95 1.64
C PHE A 111 1.53 -8.97 0.51
N SER A 112 2.16 -8.61 -0.59
CA SER A 112 2.54 -9.53 -1.65
C SER A 112 3.96 -9.25 -2.12
N ARG A 113 4.67 -10.30 -2.55
CA ARG A 113 6.01 -10.16 -3.12
C ARG A 113 6.03 -9.15 -4.29
N LYS A 114 5.00 -9.18 -5.13
CA LYS A 114 4.84 -8.27 -6.27
C LYS A 114 4.78 -6.81 -5.82
N TRP A 115 3.86 -6.50 -4.89
CA TRP A 115 3.66 -5.14 -4.39
C TRP A 115 4.92 -4.58 -3.74
N LEU A 116 5.52 -5.35 -2.81
CA LEU A 116 6.71 -4.94 -2.07
C LEU A 116 7.92 -4.72 -2.99
N ARG A 117 8.12 -5.58 -4.00
CA ARG A 117 9.23 -5.40 -4.96
C ARG A 117 9.05 -4.13 -5.78
N ILE A 118 7.85 -3.83 -6.27
CA ILE A 118 7.55 -2.57 -6.97
C ILE A 118 7.84 -1.38 -6.05
N TYR A 119 7.40 -1.45 -4.80
CA TYR A 119 7.64 -0.41 -3.80
C TYR A 119 9.14 -0.15 -3.60
N PHE A 120 9.93 -1.17 -3.36
CA PHE A 120 11.37 -1.03 -3.16
C PHE A 120 12.10 -0.59 -4.42
N TYR A 121 11.80 -1.18 -5.57
CA TYR A 121 12.44 -0.78 -6.83
C TYR A 121 12.12 0.67 -7.20
N SER A 122 10.90 1.14 -6.97
CA SER A 122 10.53 2.53 -7.22
C SER A 122 11.25 3.50 -6.28
N GLY A 123 11.35 3.14 -5.01
CA GLY A 123 12.07 3.92 -4.00
C GLY A 123 13.56 4.02 -4.29
N LEU A 124 14.23 2.89 -4.58
CA LEU A 124 15.65 2.84 -4.93
C LEU A 124 15.97 3.61 -6.23
N LYS A 125 15.01 3.73 -7.14
CA LYS A 125 15.14 4.55 -8.36
C LYS A 125 14.79 6.02 -8.14
N GLY A 126 14.35 6.40 -6.94
CA GLY A 126 13.94 7.77 -6.65
C GLY A 126 12.72 8.24 -7.44
N LEU A 127 11.86 7.31 -7.88
CA LEU A 127 10.67 7.67 -8.65
C LEU A 127 9.70 8.48 -7.79
N GLU A 128 9.11 9.51 -8.37
CA GLU A 128 8.13 10.39 -7.71
C GLU A 128 6.92 9.59 -7.16
N ILE A 129 6.55 8.53 -7.84
CA ILE A 129 5.45 7.65 -7.43
C ILE A 129 5.61 7.11 -6.00
N ASN A 130 6.83 6.77 -5.58
CA ASN A 130 7.10 6.28 -4.23
C ASN A 130 6.93 7.40 -3.20
N ARG A 131 7.45 8.62 -3.47
CA ARG A 131 7.26 9.79 -2.60
C ARG A 131 5.78 10.14 -2.45
N SER A 132 5.03 10.12 -3.56
CA SER A 132 3.58 10.38 -3.54
C SER A 132 2.82 9.38 -2.68
N TYR A 133 3.17 8.08 -2.76
CA TYR A 133 2.55 7.06 -1.93
C TYR A 133 2.87 7.26 -0.44
N VAL A 134 4.12 7.50 -0.08
CA VAL A 134 4.54 7.82 1.31
C VAL A 134 3.80 9.05 1.84
N GLY A 135 3.65 10.09 1.00
CA GLY A 135 2.83 11.27 1.32
C GLY A 135 1.36 10.90 1.62
N ILE A 136 0.73 10.07 0.79
CA ILE A 136 -0.65 9.60 1.02
C ILE A 136 -0.76 8.84 2.35
N VAL A 137 0.18 7.96 2.67
CA VAL A 137 0.20 7.25 3.96
C VAL A 137 0.27 8.24 5.11
N GLY A 138 1.20 9.19 5.09
CA GLY A 138 1.34 10.21 6.14
C GLY A 138 0.11 11.09 6.31
N ASP A 139 -0.35 11.68 5.20
CA ASP A 139 -1.41 12.70 5.21
C ASP A 139 -2.80 12.11 5.42
N LYS A 140 -3.12 10.99 4.77
CA LYS A 140 -4.47 10.42 4.80
C LYS A 140 -4.66 9.35 5.87
N ILE A 141 -3.66 8.50 6.10
CA ILE A 141 -3.77 7.39 7.04
C ILE A 141 -3.27 7.80 8.42
N LEU A 142 -1.97 8.11 8.56
CA LEU A 142 -1.38 8.33 9.88
C LEU A 142 -1.94 9.56 10.58
N THR A 143 -2.15 10.66 9.84
CA THR A 143 -2.82 11.85 10.39
C THR A 143 -4.23 11.51 10.90
N ARG A 144 -4.98 10.67 10.21
CA ARG A 144 -6.31 10.23 10.66
C ARG A 144 -6.21 9.37 11.92
N ILE A 145 -5.33 8.39 11.93
CA ILE A 145 -5.08 7.52 13.09
C ILE A 145 -4.74 8.37 14.34
N ILE A 146 -3.85 9.34 14.22
CA ILE A 146 -3.49 10.24 15.32
C ILE A 146 -4.71 11.00 15.85
N ARG A 147 -5.57 11.52 14.95
CA ARG A 147 -6.80 12.23 15.36
C ARG A 147 -7.75 11.34 16.14
N GLU A 148 -7.88 10.08 15.73
CA GLU A 148 -8.73 9.13 16.45
C GLU A 148 -8.11 8.71 17.80
N CYS A 149 -6.78 8.51 17.87
CA CYS A 149 -6.08 8.29 19.14
C CYS A 149 -6.20 9.48 20.11
N ARG A 150 -6.10 10.71 19.60
CA ARG A 150 -6.34 11.91 20.41
C ARG A 150 -7.78 11.97 20.93
N HIS A 151 -8.76 11.66 20.08
CA HIS A 151 -10.15 11.62 20.48
C HIS A 151 -10.37 10.61 21.62
N GLU A 152 -9.82 9.40 21.48
CA GLU A 152 -9.90 8.35 22.49
C GLU A 152 -9.23 8.76 23.81
N ALA A 153 -8.12 9.46 23.73
CA ALA A 153 -7.38 9.97 24.90
C ALA A 153 -7.93 11.30 25.48
N GLY A 154 -9.06 11.82 24.98
CA GLY A 154 -9.61 13.10 25.42
C GLY A 154 -8.77 14.34 25.06
N LEU A 155 -7.89 14.23 24.08
CA LEU A 155 -7.02 15.30 23.61
C LEU A 155 -7.65 16.08 22.44
N PRO A 156 -7.20 17.34 22.15
CA PRO A 156 -7.71 18.13 21.02
C PRO A 156 -7.47 17.43 19.67
N ALA A 157 -8.49 16.78 19.12
CA ALA A 157 -8.40 15.94 17.92
C ALA A 157 -8.32 16.75 16.61
N GLN A 158 -8.79 18.00 16.60
CA GLN A 158 -8.89 18.81 15.37
C GLN A 158 -7.60 19.56 15.01
N SER A 159 -6.67 19.73 15.95
CA SER A 159 -5.41 20.40 15.69
C SER A 159 -4.49 19.55 14.80
N LYS A 160 -3.57 20.21 14.08
CA LYS A 160 -2.55 19.53 13.29
C LYS A 160 -1.72 18.60 14.22
N PRO A 161 -1.45 17.35 13.83
CA PRO A 161 -0.55 16.48 14.58
C PRO A 161 0.83 17.11 14.79
N ALA A 162 1.41 16.93 15.96
CA ALA A 162 2.78 17.31 16.22
C ALA A 162 3.75 16.34 15.53
N ALA A 163 4.97 16.78 15.24
CA ALA A 163 5.98 15.94 14.60
C ALA A 163 6.24 14.64 15.39
N ALA A 164 6.31 14.72 16.72
CA ALA A 164 6.52 13.54 17.56
C ALA A 164 5.38 12.51 17.47
N GLU A 165 4.15 12.94 17.30
CA GLU A 165 3.00 12.03 17.12
C GLU A 165 3.05 11.37 15.73
N LEU A 166 3.42 12.12 14.69
CA LEU A 166 3.59 11.58 13.35
C LEU A 166 4.72 10.55 13.32
N GLU A 167 5.86 10.84 13.94
CA GLU A 167 6.96 9.89 14.00
C GLU A 167 6.59 8.62 14.79
N MET A 168 5.87 8.73 15.90
CA MET A 168 5.37 7.57 16.62
C MET A 168 4.41 6.72 15.77
N ALA A 169 3.53 7.36 15.00
CA ALA A 169 2.64 6.67 14.07
C ALA A 169 3.42 6.02 12.92
N TRP A 170 4.50 6.66 12.43
CA TRP A 170 5.41 6.05 11.44
C TRP A 170 6.12 4.82 12.00
N VAL A 171 6.61 4.85 13.24
CA VAL A 171 7.24 3.70 13.90
C VAL A 171 6.26 2.53 13.98
N PHE A 172 5.03 2.79 14.42
CA PHE A 172 3.96 1.79 14.47
C PHE A 172 3.66 1.19 13.09
N HIS A 173 3.39 2.03 12.11
CA HIS A 173 3.10 1.62 10.73
C HIS A 173 4.26 0.83 10.12
N SER A 174 5.49 1.28 10.34
CA SER A 174 6.69 0.62 9.82
C SER A 174 6.92 -0.75 10.45
N GLY A 175 6.57 -0.94 11.71
CA GLY A 175 6.63 -2.25 12.38
C GLY A 175 5.74 -3.27 11.69
N ILE A 176 4.49 -2.90 11.41
CA ILE A 176 3.55 -3.74 10.65
C ILE A 176 4.09 -3.99 9.23
N PHE A 177 4.53 -2.94 8.53
CA PHE A 177 5.08 -3.05 7.18
C PHE A 177 6.28 -4.00 7.11
N TYR A 178 7.19 -3.91 8.09
CA TYR A 178 8.40 -4.74 8.13
C TYR A 178 8.11 -6.23 8.36
N TYR A 179 6.99 -6.58 8.99
CA TYR A 179 6.53 -7.98 9.03
C TYR A 179 6.37 -8.53 7.61
N GLY A 180 5.71 -7.79 6.71
CA GLY A 180 5.57 -8.17 5.31
C GLY A 180 6.91 -8.26 4.58
N VAL A 181 7.83 -7.33 4.86
CA VAL A 181 9.19 -7.34 4.28
C VAL A 181 9.93 -8.62 4.67
N ARG A 182 9.93 -8.98 5.97
CA ARG A 182 10.56 -10.22 6.43
C ARG A 182 9.96 -11.43 5.72
N LYS A 183 8.64 -11.51 5.66
CA LYS A 183 7.92 -12.68 5.12
C LYS A 183 8.07 -12.82 3.60
N PHE A 184 7.89 -11.73 2.83
CA PHE A 184 7.74 -11.80 1.37
C PHE A 184 8.98 -11.38 0.58
N ILE A 185 9.92 -10.64 1.19
CA ILE A 185 11.15 -10.20 0.52
C ILE A 185 12.35 -11.00 1.01
N TYR A 186 12.51 -11.13 2.33
CA TYR A 186 13.63 -11.87 2.90
C TYR A 186 13.33 -13.36 3.06
N GLU A 187 12.07 -13.77 2.91
CA GLU A 187 11.62 -15.16 3.12
C GLU A 187 12.07 -15.69 4.50
N ALA A 188 12.15 -14.77 5.45
CA ALA A 188 12.56 -15.05 6.82
C ALA A 188 11.36 -15.57 7.64
N PRO A 189 11.62 -16.43 8.64
CA PRO A 189 10.57 -16.90 9.54
C PRO A 189 9.84 -15.74 10.23
N VAL A 190 8.52 -15.84 10.30
CA VAL A 190 7.67 -15.01 11.15
C VAL A 190 7.04 -15.91 12.19
N LEU A 191 7.11 -15.51 13.47
CA LEU A 191 6.77 -16.37 14.60
C LEU A 191 5.29 -16.35 14.94
N GLU A 192 4.59 -15.24 14.56
CA GLU A 192 3.17 -15.08 14.81
C GLU A 192 2.37 -14.93 13.51
N SER A 193 1.07 -15.17 13.58
CA SER A 193 0.16 -14.88 12.48
C SER A 193 0.11 -13.37 12.19
N LYS A 194 -0.28 -13.00 10.98
CA LYS A 194 -0.45 -11.59 10.61
C LYS A 194 -1.50 -10.90 11.48
N GLU A 195 -2.58 -11.58 11.77
CA GLU A 195 -3.72 -11.12 12.54
C GLU A 195 -3.31 -10.84 13.99
N GLN A 196 -2.57 -11.76 14.62
CA GLN A 196 -2.08 -11.58 15.99
C GLN A 196 -1.06 -10.44 16.06
N MET A 197 -0.11 -10.39 15.14
CA MET A 197 0.87 -9.30 15.07
C MET A 197 0.21 -7.94 14.92
N ILE A 198 -0.83 -7.82 14.07
CA ILE A 198 -1.59 -6.57 13.93
C ILE A 198 -2.31 -6.23 15.23
N SER A 199 -2.97 -7.21 15.85
CA SER A 199 -3.69 -7.02 17.11
C SER A 199 -2.77 -6.44 18.18
N ASP A 200 -1.64 -7.08 18.44
CA ASP A 200 -0.68 -6.68 19.47
C ASP A 200 -0.06 -5.32 19.18
N ALA A 201 0.29 -5.06 17.89
CA ALA A 201 0.86 -3.77 17.50
C ALA A 201 -0.14 -2.62 17.68
N VAL A 202 -1.41 -2.82 17.37
CA VAL A 202 -2.49 -1.82 17.56
C VAL A 202 -2.69 -1.54 19.04
N ASP A 203 -2.81 -2.57 19.87
CA ASP A 203 -3.05 -2.41 21.31
C ASP A 203 -1.86 -1.70 21.99
N ALA A 204 -0.62 -2.09 21.64
CA ALA A 204 0.59 -1.44 22.13
C ALA A 204 0.68 0.04 21.69
N PHE A 205 0.33 0.34 20.44
CA PHE A 205 0.37 1.70 19.92
C PHE A 205 -0.64 2.62 20.62
N ILE A 206 -1.89 2.18 20.80
CA ILE A 206 -2.93 2.98 21.47
C ILE A 206 -2.55 3.25 22.92
N ALA A 207 -2.12 2.22 23.66
CA ALA A 207 -1.68 2.36 25.04
C ALA A 207 -0.47 3.29 25.16
N GLY A 208 0.52 3.12 24.30
CA GLY A 208 1.71 3.97 24.25
C GLY A 208 1.39 5.42 23.88
N PHE A 209 0.50 5.65 22.93
CA PHE A 209 0.07 6.98 22.52
C PHE A 209 -0.59 7.73 23.68
N ALA A 210 -1.56 7.10 24.35
CA ALA A 210 -2.23 7.66 25.52
C ALA A 210 -1.24 7.98 26.66
N SER A 211 -0.34 7.07 26.96
CA SER A 211 0.69 7.27 28.00
C SER A 211 1.64 8.44 27.68
N VAL A 212 2.17 8.50 26.46
CA VAL A 212 3.20 9.49 26.08
C VAL A 212 2.60 10.89 25.89
N PHE A 213 1.45 11.00 25.24
CA PHE A 213 0.89 12.30 24.86
C PHE A 213 -0.18 12.79 25.84
N GLY A 214 -0.90 11.90 26.52
CA GLY A 214 -1.81 12.25 27.62
C GLY A 214 -1.07 12.87 28.79
N ALA A 215 0.00 12.26 29.25
CA ALA A 215 0.82 12.80 30.34
C ALA A 215 1.46 14.17 30.01
N LYS A 216 1.88 14.38 28.76
CA LYS A 216 2.41 15.70 28.32
C LYS A 216 1.36 16.82 28.37
N GLU A 217 0.14 16.51 27.99
CA GLU A 217 -0.95 17.48 28.03
C GLU A 217 -1.38 17.81 29.46
N GLU A 218 -1.42 16.81 30.36
CA GLU A 218 -1.67 17.01 31.78
C GLU A 218 -0.59 17.91 32.42
N ALA A 219 0.68 17.62 32.13
CA ALA A 219 1.80 18.44 32.61
C ALA A 219 1.72 19.90 32.10
N ARG A 220 1.22 20.12 30.88
CA ARG A 220 1.02 21.46 30.30
C ARG A 220 -0.14 22.21 30.95
N LYS A 221 -1.15 21.53 31.45
CA LYS A 221 -2.32 22.11 32.13
C LYS A 221 -2.08 22.32 33.62
N ALA A 222 -1.06 21.69 34.19
CA ALA A 222 -0.72 21.87 35.62
C ALA A 222 -0.35 23.34 35.87
N PRO A 223 -0.90 23.97 36.92
CA PRO A 223 -0.55 25.35 37.26
C PRO A 223 0.94 25.42 37.60
N VAL A 224 1.60 26.43 37.02
CA VAL A 224 2.99 26.74 37.37
C VAL A 224 3.03 27.03 38.85
N LYS A 225 3.64 26.18 39.67
CA LYS A 225 3.93 26.47 41.07
C LYS A 225 4.94 27.66 41.06
N VAL A 226 4.43 28.84 41.24
CA VAL A 226 5.30 30.00 41.54
C VAL A 226 5.85 29.72 42.92
N LEU A 227 7.13 29.36 43.01
CA LEU A 227 7.87 29.38 44.28
C LEU A 227 8.02 30.82 44.71
N VAL A 228 7.24 31.21 45.73
CA VAL A 228 7.38 32.48 46.44
C VAL A 228 8.48 32.34 47.47
#